data_86b38fc3756400c9c6f2bcc8391e2935
#
_entry.id   86b38fc3756400c9c6f2bcc8391e2935
#
_cell.length_a   1.000
_cell.length_b   1.000
_cell.length_c   1.000
_cell.angle_alpha   90.00
_cell.angle_beta   90.00
_cell.angle_gamma   90.00
#
_symmetry.space_group_name_H-M   'P 1'
#
loop_
_entity.id
_entity.type
_entity.pdbx_description
1 polymer ?
#
loop_
_entity_poly.entity_id
_entity_poly.type
_entity_poly.pdbx_seq_one_letter_code
_entity_poly.pdbx_strand_id
1 'polypeptide(L)'
;MWQLKYGVNPDRELVAISEVTSGKTNLVCPFCDRYLTAKKGKIKQHHFAHTGETCLRVRKGELPSLPLYDNFHVHLSGKHFQLLKDLWREYGNTDYAIISIPFELEMKKLFNWTPQGYYFTDLGKIPVGGLPLSGFNAIQEPLILSELNRLTDSVEVAKAINEELLEEKLADLKLYQLQLRRILRFTLYFLQINVDGKTIHKIGVTSRNISDRLLEIKRDLKQHYSDIDICVLNTWQHRGNVELYFKHRYSRFNYRIGKLTEYYKFENIDAVLTDLNSMQPKTLEGKELSIWQE
;
A
#
# COMPACT_ATOMS: atom_id res chain seq x y z
N MET A 1 7.70 -19.72 0.52
CA MET A 1 7.47 -19.74 1.99
C MET A 1 6.91 -18.40 2.37
N TRP A 2 5.73 -18.36 2.90
CA TRP A 2 5.04 -17.14 3.31
C TRP A 2 5.78 -16.47 4.45
N GLN A 3 5.79 -15.15 4.42
CA GLN A 3 6.52 -14.36 5.41
C GLN A 3 5.55 -13.35 6.04
N LEU A 4 5.39 -13.45 7.34
CA LEU A 4 4.54 -12.53 8.09
C LEU A 4 5.14 -11.13 8.04
N LYS A 5 4.44 -10.19 7.42
CA LYS A 5 4.89 -8.80 7.25
C LYS A 5 4.48 -7.87 8.39
N TYR A 6 3.49 -8.28 9.17
CA TYR A 6 2.90 -7.46 10.23
C TYR A 6 2.82 -8.21 11.54
N GLY A 7 2.97 -7.49 12.63
CA GLY A 7 2.66 -7.90 14.00
C GLY A 7 1.67 -6.94 14.62
N VAL A 8 1.06 -7.29 15.73
CA VAL A 8 0.13 -6.46 16.49
C VAL A 8 0.80 -5.99 17.78
N ASN A 9 0.76 -4.69 18.04
CA ASN A 9 1.28 -4.10 19.28
C ASN A 9 0.27 -4.23 20.44
N PRO A 10 0.64 -3.89 21.69
CA PRO A 10 -0.27 -3.91 22.83
C PRO A 10 -1.50 -3.01 22.65
N ASP A 11 -1.39 -1.94 21.86
CA ASP A 11 -2.48 -1.01 21.55
C ASP A 11 -3.41 -1.52 20.43
N ARG A 12 -3.26 -2.80 20.05
CA ARG A 12 -3.98 -3.46 18.95
C ARG A 12 -3.78 -2.82 17.58
N GLU A 13 -2.63 -2.20 17.36
CA GLU A 13 -2.29 -1.64 16.07
C GLU A 13 -1.39 -2.58 15.26
N LEU A 14 -1.60 -2.59 13.95
CA LEU A 14 -0.79 -3.36 13.03
C LEU A 14 0.52 -2.61 12.75
N VAL A 15 1.65 -3.24 13.06
CA VAL A 15 3.00 -2.70 12.88
C VAL A 15 3.73 -3.50 11.80
N ALA A 16 4.23 -2.81 10.77
CA ALA A 16 4.95 -3.46 9.70
C ALA A 16 6.39 -3.82 10.11
N ILE A 17 6.94 -4.87 9.50
CA ILE A 17 8.34 -5.27 9.71
C ILE A 17 9.34 -4.14 9.39
N SER A 18 9.01 -3.22 8.47
CA SER A 18 9.85 -2.07 8.14
C SER A 18 10.01 -1.09 9.29
N GLU A 19 9.03 -0.99 10.19
CA GLU A 19 8.90 0.01 11.26
C GLU A 19 9.61 -0.39 12.56
N VAL A 20 10.11 -1.61 12.66
CA VAL A 20 10.80 -2.10 13.85
C VAL A 20 12.28 -2.38 13.57
N THR A 21 13.08 -2.41 14.61
CA THR A 21 14.47 -2.87 14.55
C THR A 21 14.53 -4.40 14.48
N SER A 22 15.67 -4.96 14.02
CA SER A 22 15.89 -6.43 14.04
C SER A 22 15.99 -6.95 15.47
N GLY A 23 15.45 -8.13 15.74
CA GLY A 23 15.53 -8.78 17.05
C GLY A 23 14.17 -9.06 17.67
N LYS A 24 14.16 -9.34 19.00
CA LYS A 24 12.93 -9.56 19.76
C LYS A 24 12.07 -8.31 19.77
N THR A 25 10.75 -8.48 19.67
CA THR A 25 9.77 -7.39 19.72
C THR A 25 8.73 -7.67 20.82
N ASN A 26 7.96 -6.65 21.17
CA ASN A 26 6.76 -6.78 21.98
C ASN A 26 5.50 -7.04 21.14
N LEU A 27 5.68 -7.31 19.84
CA LEU A 27 4.59 -7.57 18.94
C LEU A 27 4.15 -9.03 19.03
N VAL A 28 2.86 -9.26 18.79
CA VAL A 28 2.27 -10.60 18.71
C VAL A 28 1.76 -10.93 17.32
N CYS A 29 1.66 -12.21 17.04
CA CYS A 29 1.08 -12.71 15.79
C CYS A 29 -0.41 -12.39 15.74
N PRO A 30 -0.94 -11.82 14.64
CA PRO A 30 -2.36 -11.50 14.52
C PRO A 30 -3.29 -12.72 14.52
N PHE A 31 -2.74 -13.95 14.38
CA PHE A 31 -3.51 -15.19 14.32
C PHE A 31 -3.49 -16.02 15.59
N CYS A 32 -2.42 -15.98 16.38
CA CYS A 32 -2.24 -16.87 17.53
C CYS A 32 -1.70 -16.15 18.76
N ASP A 33 -1.59 -14.83 18.74
CA ASP A 33 -1.13 -13.94 19.79
C ASP A 33 0.24 -14.29 20.42
N ARG A 34 1.04 -15.18 19.79
CA ARG A 34 2.41 -15.49 20.20
C ARG A 34 3.36 -14.37 19.84
N TYR A 35 4.35 -14.12 20.70
CA TYR A 35 5.37 -13.09 20.45
C TYR A 35 6.16 -13.33 19.18
N LEU A 36 6.57 -12.23 18.57
CA LEU A 36 7.27 -12.18 17.31
C LEU A 36 8.70 -11.66 17.46
N THR A 37 9.56 -12.17 16.59
CA THR A 37 10.93 -11.69 16.40
C THR A 37 11.07 -11.12 14.99
N ALA A 38 11.59 -9.90 14.87
CA ALA A 38 11.86 -9.27 13.59
C ALA A 38 13.14 -9.84 12.95
N LYS A 39 13.03 -10.46 11.79
CA LYS A 39 14.13 -11.02 11.00
C LYS A 39 14.45 -10.08 9.85
N LYS A 40 15.53 -9.29 9.98
CA LYS A 40 15.96 -8.28 9.00
C LYS A 40 17.37 -8.54 8.49
N GLY A 41 17.61 -9.75 7.96
CA GLY A 41 18.90 -10.15 7.38
C GLY A 41 19.12 -9.56 5.98
N LYS A 42 20.37 -9.61 5.50
CA LYS A 42 20.76 -9.06 4.18
C LYS A 42 20.32 -9.93 2.99
N ILE A 43 20.07 -11.22 3.21
CA ILE A 43 19.86 -12.21 2.13
C ILE A 43 18.37 -12.53 1.94
N LYS A 44 17.61 -12.66 3.05
CA LYS A 44 16.18 -13.00 3.01
C LYS A 44 15.32 -11.75 3.14
N GLN A 45 14.16 -11.78 2.51
CA GLN A 45 13.16 -10.73 2.68
C GLN A 45 12.84 -10.55 4.18
N HIS A 46 12.73 -9.29 4.62
CA HIS A 46 12.41 -8.96 6.00
C HIS A 46 11.02 -9.50 6.37
N HIS A 47 10.92 -10.16 7.53
CA HIS A 47 9.68 -10.79 8.01
C HIS A 47 9.69 -10.95 9.53
N PHE A 48 8.52 -11.17 10.10
CA PHE A 48 8.38 -11.63 11.47
C PHE A 48 8.41 -13.16 11.55
N ALA A 49 9.08 -13.69 12.55
CA ALA A 49 9.07 -15.10 12.92
C ALA A 49 8.51 -15.26 14.33
N HIS A 50 7.79 -16.33 14.60
CA HIS A 50 7.35 -16.65 15.95
C HIS A 50 8.55 -16.91 16.86
N THR A 51 8.42 -16.48 18.12
CA THR A 51 9.34 -16.88 19.16
C THR A 51 8.93 -18.29 19.59
N GLY A 52 9.49 -19.33 18.93
CA GLY A 52 9.10 -20.70 19.06
C GLY A 52 8.43 -21.26 17.80
N GLU A 53 7.47 -22.15 17.97
CA GLU A 53 6.82 -22.84 16.85
C GLU A 53 5.90 -21.91 16.03
N THR A 54 6.01 -21.96 14.70
CA THR A 54 5.17 -21.18 13.80
C THR A 54 3.74 -21.73 13.79
N CYS A 55 2.74 -20.89 13.97
CA CYS A 55 1.34 -21.31 13.95
C CYS A 55 0.91 -21.84 12.57
N LEU A 56 -0.09 -22.70 12.57
CA LEU A 56 -0.56 -23.41 11.38
C LEU A 56 -0.97 -22.43 10.28
N ARG A 57 -1.64 -21.32 10.63
CA ARG A 57 -2.11 -20.32 9.67
C ARG A 57 -0.95 -19.70 8.88
N VAL A 58 0.12 -19.29 9.54
CA VAL A 58 1.31 -18.74 8.89
C VAL A 58 2.04 -19.83 8.06
N ARG A 59 1.99 -21.09 8.46
CA ARG A 59 2.56 -22.21 7.69
C ARG A 59 1.79 -22.50 6.40
N LYS A 60 0.45 -22.46 6.43
CA LYS A 60 -0.41 -22.71 5.26
C LYS A 60 -0.30 -21.62 4.19
N GLY A 61 0.05 -20.39 4.58
CA GLY A 61 0.54 -19.38 3.65
C GLY A 61 -0.51 -18.52 2.94
N GLU A 62 -1.77 -18.62 3.26
CA GLU A 62 -2.83 -17.79 2.69
C GLU A 62 -3.24 -16.70 3.68
N LEU A 63 -2.69 -15.50 3.49
CA LEU A 63 -3.03 -14.35 4.31
C LEU A 63 -3.87 -13.38 3.49
N PRO A 64 -4.99 -12.87 4.01
CA PRO A 64 -5.76 -11.85 3.34
C PRO A 64 -4.92 -10.58 3.15
N SER A 65 -5.05 -9.94 2.01
CA SER A 65 -4.36 -8.69 1.68
C SER A 65 -5.37 -7.68 1.16
N LEU A 66 -5.09 -6.41 1.35
CA LEU A 66 -5.93 -5.35 0.82
C LEU A 66 -5.79 -5.30 -0.71
N PRO A 67 -6.90 -5.32 -1.47
CA PRO A 67 -6.87 -5.23 -2.92
C PRO A 67 -6.12 -3.98 -3.40
N LEU A 68 -5.18 -4.17 -4.32
CA LEU A 68 -4.39 -3.09 -4.95
C LEU A 68 -3.58 -2.21 -3.97
N TYR A 69 -3.45 -2.61 -2.69
CA TYR A 69 -2.67 -1.88 -1.71
C TYR A 69 -1.24 -2.39 -1.60
N ASP A 70 -1.07 -3.69 -1.30
CA ASP A 70 0.26 -4.28 -1.08
C ASP A 70 0.92 -4.74 -2.39
N ASN A 71 0.14 -4.96 -3.44
CA ASN A 71 0.61 -5.56 -4.67
C ASN A 71 -0.19 -5.07 -5.89
N PHE A 72 0.33 -4.06 -6.56
CA PHE A 72 -0.24 -3.57 -7.83
C PHE A 72 -0.12 -4.57 -8.97
N HIS A 73 0.74 -5.56 -8.84
CA HIS A 73 1.01 -6.60 -9.83
C HIS A 73 0.23 -7.88 -9.53
N VAL A 74 -0.79 -7.79 -8.70
CA VAL A 74 -1.60 -8.93 -8.28
C VAL A 74 -1.90 -9.84 -9.45
N HIS A 75 -1.52 -11.11 -9.29
CA HIS A 75 -1.77 -12.16 -10.26
C HIS A 75 -1.06 -12.01 -11.63
N LEU A 76 -0.08 -11.11 -11.76
CA LEU A 76 0.77 -11.01 -12.94
C LEU A 76 2.11 -11.73 -12.70
N SER A 77 2.52 -12.58 -13.64
CA SER A 77 3.90 -13.05 -13.68
C SER A 77 4.83 -11.88 -14.04
N GLY A 78 6.10 -11.99 -13.70
CA GLY A 78 7.09 -10.98 -14.09
C GLY A 78 7.12 -10.73 -15.60
N LYS A 79 6.91 -11.78 -16.43
CA LYS A 79 6.80 -11.68 -17.89
C LYS A 79 5.57 -10.87 -18.31
N HIS A 80 4.40 -11.17 -17.77
CA HIS A 80 3.17 -10.46 -18.10
C HIS A 80 3.21 -9.00 -17.62
N PHE A 81 3.83 -8.74 -16.47
CA PHE A 81 4.00 -7.38 -15.99
C PHE A 81 4.95 -6.57 -16.89
N GLN A 82 6.04 -7.16 -17.36
CA GLN A 82 6.93 -6.48 -18.29
C GLN A 82 6.23 -6.17 -19.61
N LEU A 83 5.50 -7.14 -20.18
CA LEU A 83 4.69 -6.93 -21.37
C LEU A 83 3.66 -5.80 -21.18
N LEU A 84 2.97 -5.76 -20.03
CA LEU A 84 2.01 -4.70 -19.72
C LEU A 84 2.68 -3.31 -19.72
N LYS A 85 3.90 -3.20 -19.19
CA LYS A 85 4.67 -1.94 -19.22
C LYS A 85 5.10 -1.55 -20.63
N ASP A 86 5.46 -2.52 -21.45
CA ASP A 86 5.87 -2.26 -22.85
C ASP A 86 4.67 -1.79 -23.67
N LEU A 87 3.51 -2.45 -23.52
CA LEU A 87 2.26 -2.01 -24.14
C LEU A 87 1.84 -0.61 -23.65
N TRP A 88 1.99 -0.32 -22.35
CA TRP A 88 1.68 1.00 -21.82
C TRP A 88 2.58 2.09 -22.40
N ARG A 89 3.86 1.81 -22.57
CA ARG A 89 4.82 2.75 -23.17
C ARG A 89 4.46 3.08 -24.62
N GLU A 90 3.97 2.10 -25.38
CA GLU A 90 3.64 2.24 -26.78
C GLU A 90 2.24 2.82 -27.01
N TYR A 91 1.25 2.34 -26.26
CA TYR A 91 -0.17 2.63 -26.51
C TYR A 91 -0.86 3.46 -25.40
N GLY A 92 -0.26 3.59 -24.23
CA GLY A 92 -0.93 4.13 -23.03
C GLY A 92 -1.41 5.59 -23.13
N ASN A 93 -0.77 6.39 -23.99
CA ASN A 93 -1.12 7.79 -24.23
C ASN A 93 -1.55 8.05 -25.69
N THR A 94 -2.02 7.03 -26.37
CA THR A 94 -2.47 7.12 -27.77
C THR A 94 -3.90 6.62 -27.89
N ASP A 95 -4.57 7.02 -28.97
CA ASP A 95 -5.88 6.50 -29.34
C ASP A 95 -5.79 5.20 -30.18
N TYR A 96 -4.58 4.65 -30.35
CA TYR A 96 -4.38 3.42 -31.13
C TYR A 96 -4.77 2.20 -30.29
N ALA A 97 -5.52 1.30 -30.92
CA ALA A 97 -5.88 0.03 -30.32
C ALA A 97 -4.70 -0.96 -30.38
N ILE A 98 -4.58 -1.77 -29.35
CA ILE A 98 -3.67 -2.91 -29.30
C ILE A 98 -4.33 -4.06 -30.07
N ILE A 99 -3.67 -4.59 -31.08
CA ILE A 99 -4.28 -5.59 -31.98
C ILE A 99 -4.40 -6.96 -31.28
N SER A 100 -3.42 -7.31 -30.43
CA SER A 100 -3.40 -8.62 -29.76
C SER A 100 -2.78 -8.53 -28.38
N ILE A 101 -3.37 -9.22 -27.43
CA ILE A 101 -2.87 -9.39 -26.05
C ILE A 101 -2.93 -10.86 -25.65
N PRO A 102 -2.08 -11.33 -24.73
CA PRO A 102 -2.22 -12.66 -24.14
C PRO A 102 -3.55 -12.85 -23.43
N PHE A 103 -4.14 -14.03 -23.60
CA PHE A 103 -5.40 -14.41 -22.97
C PHE A 103 -5.41 -14.21 -21.45
N GLU A 104 -4.28 -14.46 -20.78
CA GLU A 104 -4.13 -14.26 -19.34
C GLU A 104 -4.30 -12.79 -18.92
N LEU A 105 -3.94 -11.84 -19.75
CA LEU A 105 -4.15 -10.40 -19.48
C LEU A 105 -5.61 -9.98 -19.72
N GLU A 106 -6.24 -10.57 -20.73
CA GLU A 106 -7.67 -10.38 -21.02
C GLU A 106 -8.53 -10.88 -19.86
N MET A 107 -8.30 -12.11 -19.39
CA MET A 107 -9.03 -12.72 -18.27
C MET A 107 -8.93 -11.92 -16.97
N LYS A 108 -7.91 -11.10 -16.81
CA LYS A 108 -7.74 -10.22 -15.64
C LYS A 108 -8.45 -8.88 -15.76
N LYS A 109 -9.22 -8.68 -16.84
CA LYS A 109 -9.96 -7.44 -17.11
C LYS A 109 -9.08 -6.19 -17.15
N LEU A 110 -7.81 -6.35 -17.56
CA LEU A 110 -6.88 -5.23 -17.71
C LEU A 110 -7.09 -4.49 -19.02
N PHE A 111 -7.82 -5.10 -19.95
CA PHE A 111 -8.16 -4.53 -21.25
C PHE A 111 -9.64 -4.71 -21.56
N ASN A 112 -10.19 -3.73 -22.27
CA ASN A 112 -11.49 -3.83 -22.93
C ASN A 112 -11.26 -4.11 -24.42
N TRP A 113 -12.00 -5.08 -24.96
CA TRP A 113 -12.02 -5.34 -26.39
C TRP A 113 -13.06 -4.45 -27.09
N THR A 114 -12.72 -3.96 -28.27
CA THR A 114 -13.61 -3.26 -29.21
C THR A 114 -13.37 -3.79 -30.62
N PRO A 115 -14.21 -3.47 -31.60
CA PRO A 115 -13.95 -3.86 -33.00
C PRO A 115 -12.61 -3.34 -33.55
N GLN A 116 -12.04 -2.29 -32.97
CA GLN A 116 -10.74 -1.73 -33.36
C GLN A 116 -9.57 -2.44 -32.67
N GLY A 117 -9.82 -3.20 -31.61
CA GLY A 117 -8.82 -3.91 -30.81
C GLY A 117 -8.97 -3.67 -29.30
N TYR A 118 -7.88 -3.81 -28.56
CA TYR A 118 -7.87 -3.73 -27.10
C TYR A 118 -7.41 -2.36 -26.60
N TYR A 119 -8.04 -1.87 -25.53
CA TYR A 119 -7.68 -0.65 -24.81
C TYR A 119 -7.50 -0.93 -23.33
N PHE A 120 -6.57 -0.25 -22.68
CA PHE A 120 -6.40 -0.36 -21.24
C PHE A 120 -7.67 0.05 -20.50
N THR A 121 -8.12 -0.82 -19.58
CA THR A 121 -9.09 -0.42 -18.55
C THR A 121 -8.42 0.44 -17.50
N ASP A 122 -9.20 1.12 -16.66
CA ASP A 122 -8.63 1.82 -15.51
C ASP A 122 -7.94 0.87 -14.53
N LEU A 123 -8.46 -0.36 -14.35
CA LEU A 123 -7.77 -1.40 -13.60
C LEU A 123 -6.40 -1.75 -14.24
N GLY A 124 -6.34 -1.85 -15.56
CA GLY A 124 -5.10 -2.13 -16.28
C GLY A 124 -4.05 -1.02 -16.20
N LYS A 125 -4.47 0.22 -15.99
CA LYS A 125 -3.57 1.37 -15.82
C LYS A 125 -2.87 1.39 -14.44
N ILE A 126 -3.44 0.76 -13.40
CA ILE A 126 -2.86 0.77 -12.04
C ILE A 126 -1.47 0.12 -11.99
N PRO A 127 -1.25 -1.10 -12.50
CA PRO A 127 0.06 -1.75 -12.46
C PRO A 127 1.18 -0.98 -13.17
N VAL A 128 0.83 -0.10 -14.09
CA VAL A 128 1.79 0.72 -14.84
C VAL A 128 1.89 2.17 -14.36
N GLY A 129 1.16 2.52 -13.28
CA GLY A 129 1.16 3.86 -12.71
C GLY A 129 0.45 4.91 -13.58
N GLY A 130 -0.38 4.47 -14.52
CA GLY A 130 -1.02 5.32 -15.54
C GLY A 130 -2.29 6.03 -15.06
N LEU A 131 -2.87 5.64 -13.94
CA LEU A 131 -4.11 6.21 -13.45
C LEU A 131 -3.83 7.40 -12.51
N PRO A 132 -4.57 8.53 -12.62
CA PRO A 132 -4.48 9.60 -11.62
C PRO A 132 -4.90 9.10 -10.23
N LEU A 133 -4.46 9.78 -9.18
CA LEU A 133 -4.69 9.35 -7.80
C LEU A 133 -6.17 9.27 -7.42
N SER A 134 -7.00 10.17 -7.95
CA SER A 134 -8.46 10.10 -7.80
C SER A 134 -9.04 8.83 -8.41
N GLY A 135 -8.60 8.46 -9.61
CA GLY A 135 -9.01 7.23 -10.29
C GLY A 135 -8.54 5.98 -9.55
N PHE A 136 -7.32 5.98 -9.02
CA PHE A 136 -6.82 4.89 -8.18
C PHE A 136 -7.72 4.65 -6.96
N ASN A 137 -8.07 5.71 -6.22
CA ASN A 137 -8.97 5.61 -5.08
C ASN A 137 -10.38 5.14 -5.48
N ALA A 138 -10.92 5.66 -6.58
CA ALA A 138 -12.24 5.27 -7.08
C ALA A 138 -12.35 3.77 -7.41
N ILE A 139 -11.25 3.12 -7.77
CA ILE A 139 -11.20 1.68 -8.01
C ILE A 139 -10.91 0.90 -6.73
N GLN A 140 -9.92 1.36 -5.95
CA GLN A 140 -9.46 0.60 -4.79
C GLN A 140 -10.49 0.56 -3.65
N GLU A 141 -11.14 1.68 -3.35
CA GLU A 141 -12.06 1.77 -2.20
C GLU A 141 -13.25 0.80 -2.31
N PRO A 142 -13.96 0.70 -3.44
CA PRO A 142 -15.00 -0.32 -3.60
C PRO A 142 -14.47 -1.75 -3.48
N LEU A 143 -13.27 -2.04 -3.97
CA LEU A 143 -12.66 -3.36 -3.86
C LEU A 143 -12.33 -3.72 -2.40
N ILE A 144 -11.84 -2.75 -1.61
CA ILE A 144 -11.59 -2.93 -0.18
C ILE A 144 -12.90 -3.26 0.56
N LEU A 145 -13.97 -2.51 0.30
CA LEU A 145 -15.27 -2.73 0.93
C LEU A 145 -15.90 -4.05 0.49
N SER A 146 -15.79 -4.42 -0.78
CA SER A 146 -16.26 -5.69 -1.31
C SER A 146 -15.57 -6.87 -0.62
N GLU A 147 -14.24 -6.81 -0.46
CA GLU A 147 -13.49 -7.86 0.23
C GLU A 147 -13.81 -7.92 1.72
N LEU A 148 -14.00 -6.78 2.39
CA LEU A 148 -14.46 -6.73 3.78
C LEU A 148 -15.83 -7.41 3.94
N ASN A 149 -16.77 -7.15 3.03
CA ASN A 149 -18.08 -7.79 3.02
C ASN A 149 -17.94 -9.31 2.82
N ARG A 150 -17.17 -9.72 1.81
CA ARG A 150 -16.92 -11.15 1.53
C ARG A 150 -16.35 -11.90 2.75
N LEU A 151 -15.38 -11.28 3.46
CA LEU A 151 -14.82 -11.88 4.67
C LEU A 151 -15.84 -11.93 5.81
N THR A 152 -16.65 -10.89 5.98
CA THR A 152 -17.74 -10.89 6.97
C THR A 152 -18.74 -12.00 6.69
N ASP A 153 -19.21 -12.11 5.44
CA ASP A 153 -20.16 -13.15 5.02
C ASP A 153 -19.57 -14.57 5.22
N SER A 154 -18.25 -14.71 4.95
CA SER A 154 -17.58 -16.00 5.16
C SER A 154 -17.54 -16.42 6.64
N VAL A 155 -17.51 -15.49 7.58
CA VAL A 155 -17.61 -15.76 9.02
C VAL A 155 -19.02 -16.22 9.36
N GLU A 156 -20.06 -15.57 8.83
CA GLU A 156 -21.47 -15.97 9.08
C GLU A 156 -21.75 -17.38 8.55
N VAL A 157 -21.24 -17.70 7.35
CA VAL A 157 -21.35 -19.06 6.80
C VAL A 157 -20.59 -20.07 7.68
N ALA A 158 -19.38 -19.75 8.12
CA ALA A 158 -18.57 -20.64 8.94
C ALA A 158 -19.22 -20.95 10.30
N LYS A 159 -19.92 -20.00 10.90
CA LYS A 159 -20.68 -20.21 12.16
C LYS A 159 -21.71 -21.33 12.04
N ALA A 160 -22.28 -21.52 10.86
CA ALA A 160 -23.28 -22.56 10.60
C ALA A 160 -22.69 -23.93 10.28
N ILE A 161 -21.38 -24.02 9.96
CA ILE A 161 -20.74 -25.25 9.45
C ILE A 161 -19.93 -25.95 10.55
N ASN A 162 -18.89 -25.35 11.09
CA ASN A 162 -18.10 -25.90 12.18
C ASN A 162 -17.18 -24.84 12.83
N GLU A 163 -16.74 -25.14 14.07
CA GLU A 163 -15.96 -24.26 14.92
C GLU A 163 -14.54 -24.00 14.38
N GLU A 164 -13.86 -25.05 13.84
CA GLU A 164 -12.50 -24.90 13.30
C GLU A 164 -12.46 -23.95 12.08
N LEU A 165 -13.44 -24.06 11.21
CA LEU A 165 -13.62 -23.16 10.06
C LEU A 165 -13.93 -21.73 10.52
N LEU A 166 -14.72 -21.58 11.57
CA LEU A 166 -15.07 -20.28 12.16
C LEU A 166 -13.82 -19.56 12.67
N GLU A 167 -12.96 -20.23 13.45
CA GLU A 167 -11.71 -19.64 13.96
C GLU A 167 -10.83 -19.12 12.81
N GLU A 168 -10.72 -19.90 11.73
CA GLU A 168 -9.94 -19.52 10.56
C GLU A 168 -10.50 -18.24 9.91
N LYS A 169 -11.81 -18.16 9.70
CA LYS A 169 -12.45 -17.00 9.05
C LYS A 169 -12.43 -15.76 9.94
N LEU A 170 -12.60 -15.92 11.26
CA LEU A 170 -12.43 -14.83 12.21
C LEU A 170 -11.02 -14.25 12.21
N ALA A 171 -10.00 -15.10 12.13
CA ALA A 171 -8.62 -14.64 12.05
C ALA A 171 -8.33 -13.85 10.76
N ASP A 172 -8.88 -14.30 9.62
CA ASP A 172 -8.78 -13.58 8.35
C ASP A 172 -9.45 -12.21 8.41
N LEU A 173 -10.69 -12.18 8.90
CA LEU A 173 -11.44 -10.92 9.05
C LEU A 173 -10.72 -9.96 10.00
N LYS A 174 -10.26 -10.44 11.17
CA LYS A 174 -9.49 -9.64 12.14
C LYS A 174 -8.24 -9.01 11.49
N LEU A 175 -7.45 -9.79 10.76
CA LEU A 175 -6.26 -9.26 10.09
C LEU A 175 -6.62 -8.20 9.05
N TYR A 176 -7.64 -8.46 8.25
CA TYR A 176 -8.10 -7.51 7.23
C TYR A 176 -8.57 -6.19 7.85
N GLN A 177 -9.37 -6.25 8.92
CA GLN A 177 -9.81 -5.08 9.66
C GLN A 177 -8.65 -4.29 10.26
N LEU A 178 -7.63 -4.97 10.82
CA LEU A 178 -6.42 -4.31 11.32
C LEU A 178 -5.63 -3.60 10.22
N GLN A 179 -5.53 -4.18 9.03
CA GLN A 179 -4.90 -3.55 7.87
C GLN A 179 -5.69 -2.31 7.41
N LEU A 180 -7.01 -2.43 7.34
CA LEU A 180 -7.87 -1.31 6.95
C LEU A 180 -7.82 -0.19 7.99
N ARG A 181 -7.91 -0.51 9.28
CA ARG A 181 -7.76 0.47 10.37
C ARG A 181 -6.46 1.26 10.25
N ARG A 182 -5.35 0.57 9.99
CA ARG A 182 -4.05 1.22 9.78
C ARG A 182 -4.11 2.27 8.67
N ILE A 183 -4.73 1.93 7.52
CA ILE A 183 -4.90 2.88 6.42
C ILE A 183 -5.74 4.08 6.84
N LEU A 184 -6.87 3.83 7.49
CA LEU A 184 -7.83 4.86 7.89
C LEU A 184 -7.28 5.81 8.98
N ARG A 185 -6.34 5.33 9.81
CA ARG A 185 -5.66 6.16 10.81
C ARG A 185 -4.54 7.03 10.25
N PHE A 186 -4.04 6.72 9.07
CA PHE A 186 -2.94 7.46 8.49
C PHE A 186 -3.40 8.71 7.72
N THR A 187 -2.70 9.79 8.00
CA THR A 187 -2.73 11.02 7.21
C THR A 187 -1.60 10.95 6.19
N LEU A 188 -1.93 11.06 4.92
CA LEU A 188 -0.97 11.28 3.85
C LEU A 188 -0.50 12.73 3.93
N TYR A 189 0.81 12.98 3.77
CA TYR A 189 1.37 14.32 3.71
C TYR A 189 2.29 14.46 2.48
N PHE A 190 2.34 15.67 1.96
CA PHE A 190 3.27 16.05 0.89
C PHE A 190 4.03 17.30 1.28
N LEU A 191 5.37 17.22 1.21
CA LEU A 191 6.29 18.24 1.69
C LEU A 191 7.12 18.78 0.55
N GLN A 192 7.39 20.08 0.61
CA GLN A 192 8.53 20.72 -0.06
C GLN A 192 9.66 20.88 0.94
N ILE A 193 10.87 20.59 0.52
CA ILE A 193 12.06 20.60 1.36
C ILE A 193 13.16 21.33 0.60
N ASN A 194 13.62 22.43 1.15
CA ASN A 194 14.75 23.17 0.64
C ASN A 194 16.01 22.73 1.41
N VAL A 195 17.02 22.25 0.69
CA VAL A 195 18.27 21.72 1.26
C VAL A 195 19.46 22.30 0.49
N ASP A 196 20.34 23.07 1.16
CA ASP A 196 21.55 23.66 0.58
C ASP A 196 21.28 24.28 -0.82
N GLY A 197 20.22 25.11 -0.92
CA GLY A 197 19.80 25.78 -2.16
C GLY A 197 19.11 24.90 -3.22
N LYS A 198 18.77 23.65 -2.91
CA LYS A 198 18.04 22.73 -3.79
C LYS A 198 16.64 22.47 -3.23
N THR A 199 15.65 22.39 -4.09
CA THR A 199 14.30 21.99 -3.72
C THR A 199 14.06 20.52 -4.07
N ILE A 200 13.62 19.75 -3.08
CA ILE A 200 13.18 18.36 -3.21
C ILE A 200 11.81 18.20 -2.54
N HIS A 201 11.15 17.09 -2.80
CA HIS A 201 9.82 16.81 -2.25
C HIS A 201 9.79 15.47 -1.55
N LYS A 202 8.87 15.30 -0.60
CA LYS A 202 8.65 14.03 0.08
C LYS A 202 7.17 13.76 0.21
N ILE A 203 6.78 12.53 -0.12
CA ILE A 203 5.50 11.95 0.25
C ILE A 203 5.69 10.99 1.41
N GLY A 204 4.70 10.87 2.27
CA GLY A 204 4.70 9.88 3.33
C GLY A 204 3.38 9.85 4.07
N VAL A 205 3.26 8.92 4.99
CA VAL A 205 2.10 8.79 5.88
C VAL A 205 2.51 8.87 7.34
N THR A 206 1.60 9.34 8.18
CA THR A 206 1.78 9.37 9.62
C THR A 206 0.46 9.15 10.34
N SER A 207 0.47 8.39 11.44
CA SER A 207 -0.64 8.30 12.41
C SER A 207 -0.47 9.28 13.57
N ARG A 208 0.66 10.00 13.63
CA ARG A 208 1.00 10.99 14.66
C ARG A 208 0.82 12.41 14.14
N ASN A 209 0.98 13.38 15.02
CA ASN A 209 1.01 14.79 14.62
C ASN A 209 2.08 15.02 13.56
N ILE A 210 1.74 15.79 12.53
CA ILE A 210 2.66 16.10 11.43
C ILE A 210 3.92 16.82 11.93
N SER A 211 3.81 17.67 12.94
CA SER A 211 4.95 18.42 13.51
C SER A 211 6.04 17.50 14.04
N ASP A 212 5.67 16.42 14.74
CA ASP A 212 6.63 15.41 15.24
C ASP A 212 7.34 14.71 14.08
N ARG A 213 6.58 14.41 13.02
CA ARG A 213 7.14 13.78 11.83
C ARG A 213 8.11 14.68 11.08
N LEU A 214 7.84 15.99 11.03
CA LEU A 214 8.76 16.96 10.42
C LEU A 214 10.10 17.03 11.18
N LEU A 215 10.07 16.98 12.51
CA LEU A 215 11.30 16.97 13.34
C LEU A 215 12.14 15.71 13.05
N GLU A 216 11.53 14.54 12.88
CA GLU A 216 12.23 13.32 12.52
C GLU A 216 12.87 13.44 11.12
N ILE A 217 12.10 13.91 10.13
CA ILE A 217 12.59 14.11 8.76
C ILE A 217 13.78 15.09 8.75
N LYS A 218 13.67 16.21 9.49
CA LYS A 218 14.75 17.19 9.60
C LYS A 218 16.01 16.59 10.22
N ARG A 219 15.86 15.75 11.26
CA ARG A 219 16.98 15.04 11.90
C ARG A 219 17.67 14.06 10.94
N ASP A 220 16.90 13.31 10.16
CA ASP A 220 17.45 12.36 9.18
C ASP A 220 18.22 13.09 8.07
N LEU A 221 17.69 14.21 7.60
CA LEU A 221 18.30 15.03 6.55
C LEU A 221 19.57 15.75 7.04
N LYS A 222 19.67 16.12 8.32
CA LYS A 222 20.88 16.76 8.91
C LYS A 222 22.14 15.91 8.78
N GLN A 223 22.03 14.61 8.50
CA GLN A 223 23.17 13.75 8.22
C GLN A 223 23.75 13.98 6.80
N HIS A 224 23.02 14.69 5.93
CA HIS A 224 23.35 14.88 4.52
C HIS A 224 23.41 16.35 4.09
N TYR A 225 22.78 17.27 4.81
CA TYR A 225 22.63 18.67 4.46
C TYR A 225 22.81 19.57 5.68
N SER A 226 23.36 20.77 5.44
CA SER A 226 23.62 21.77 6.48
C SER A 226 22.43 22.69 6.70
N ASP A 227 21.84 23.19 5.62
CA ASP A 227 20.65 24.04 5.65
C ASP A 227 19.42 23.26 5.22
N ILE A 228 18.37 23.28 6.06
CA ILE A 228 17.15 22.49 5.84
C ILE A 228 15.94 23.29 6.27
N ASP A 229 15.10 23.62 5.30
CA ASP A 229 13.78 24.18 5.52
C ASP A 229 12.70 23.23 4.97
N ILE A 230 11.61 23.01 5.73
CA ILE A 230 10.54 22.06 5.38
C ILE A 230 9.20 22.77 5.46
N CYS A 231 8.47 22.76 4.34
CA CYS A 231 7.12 23.27 4.23
C CYS A 231 6.14 22.13 3.95
N VAL A 232 5.01 22.08 4.66
CA VAL A 232 3.88 21.18 4.36
C VAL A 232 3.06 21.79 3.25
N LEU A 233 3.06 21.17 2.08
CA LEU A 233 2.26 21.64 0.96
C LEU A 233 0.78 21.28 1.12
N ASN A 234 0.50 20.03 1.55
CA ASN A 234 -0.86 19.60 1.88
C ASN A 234 -0.88 18.29 2.67
N THR A 235 -2.05 17.96 3.25
CA THR A 235 -2.31 16.71 3.97
C THR A 235 -3.70 16.18 3.61
N TRP A 236 -3.85 14.84 3.58
CA TRP A 236 -5.11 14.15 3.30
C TRP A 236 -5.35 13.08 4.35
N GLN A 237 -6.40 13.25 5.15
CA GLN A 237 -6.78 12.29 6.18
C GLN A 237 -7.32 10.99 5.56
N HIS A 238 -7.11 9.86 6.24
CA HIS A 238 -7.63 8.55 5.84
C HIS A 238 -7.13 8.03 4.49
N ARG A 239 -5.93 8.50 4.06
CA ARG A 239 -5.32 8.18 2.76
C ARG A 239 -4.00 7.39 2.86
N GLY A 240 -3.88 6.54 3.88
CA GLY A 240 -2.68 5.69 4.06
C GLY A 240 -2.41 4.72 2.91
N ASN A 241 -3.42 4.41 2.09
CA ASN A 241 -3.30 3.58 0.90
C ASN A 241 -2.60 4.26 -0.29
N VAL A 242 -2.57 5.58 -0.32
CA VAL A 242 -2.11 6.33 -1.50
C VAL A 242 -0.60 6.37 -1.63
N GLU A 243 0.13 6.35 -0.51
CA GLU A 243 1.60 6.50 -0.49
C GLU A 243 2.30 5.49 -1.41
N LEU A 244 1.89 4.22 -1.35
CA LEU A 244 2.51 3.16 -2.14
C LEU A 244 2.26 3.35 -3.64
N TYR A 245 1.03 3.70 -4.02
CA TYR A 245 0.69 3.98 -5.41
C TYR A 245 1.38 5.25 -5.92
N PHE A 246 1.48 6.30 -5.12
CA PHE A 246 2.24 7.50 -5.47
C PHE A 246 3.71 7.16 -5.75
N LYS A 247 4.35 6.40 -4.87
CA LYS A 247 5.74 5.95 -5.05
C LYS A 247 5.91 5.16 -6.36
N HIS A 248 4.93 4.34 -6.72
CA HIS A 248 4.93 3.59 -7.97
C HIS A 248 4.75 4.52 -9.18
N ARG A 249 3.72 5.35 -9.19
CA ARG A 249 3.37 6.28 -10.27
C ARG A 249 4.51 7.27 -10.57
N TYR A 250 5.11 7.83 -9.55
CA TYR A 250 6.15 8.85 -9.66
C TYR A 250 7.57 8.30 -9.51
N SER A 251 7.77 7.00 -9.63
CA SER A 251 9.07 6.33 -9.42
C SER A 251 10.22 6.91 -10.25
N ARG A 252 9.95 7.41 -11.47
CA ARG A 252 10.95 8.03 -12.36
C ARG A 252 11.55 9.33 -11.81
N PHE A 253 10.86 10.01 -10.89
CA PHE A 253 11.30 11.25 -10.25
C PHE A 253 11.98 11.01 -8.91
N ASN A 254 12.18 9.74 -8.52
CA ASN A 254 12.78 9.41 -7.25
C ASN A 254 14.20 9.99 -7.13
N TYR A 255 14.46 10.68 -6.03
CA TYR A 255 15.73 11.29 -5.69
C TYR A 255 16.30 10.66 -4.43
N ARG A 256 17.38 9.88 -4.58
CA ARG A 256 17.99 9.16 -3.46
C ARG A 256 18.94 10.07 -2.68
N ILE A 257 18.83 10.03 -1.35
CA ILE A 257 19.71 10.73 -0.42
C ILE A 257 20.34 9.65 0.47
N GLY A 258 21.53 9.18 0.14
CA GLY A 258 22.14 8.05 0.82
C GLY A 258 21.25 6.81 0.83
N LYS A 259 20.76 6.40 2.00
CA LYS A 259 19.82 5.28 2.16
C LYS A 259 18.35 5.69 2.11
N LEU A 260 18.05 6.97 2.05
CA LEU A 260 16.69 7.51 2.02
C LEU A 260 16.17 7.46 0.58
N THR A 261 15.03 6.79 0.37
CA THR A 261 14.47 6.49 -0.97
C THR A 261 13.12 7.15 -1.25
N GLU A 262 12.60 7.95 -0.31
CA GLU A 262 11.22 8.49 -0.37
C GLU A 262 11.20 9.97 -0.75
N TYR A 263 12.24 10.43 -1.43
CA TYR A 263 12.36 11.81 -1.88
C TYR A 263 12.27 11.88 -3.40
N TYR A 264 11.82 13.03 -3.90
CA TYR A 264 11.54 13.26 -5.30
C TYR A 264 12.08 14.60 -5.76
N LYS A 265 12.46 14.68 -7.02
CA LYS A 265 12.79 15.93 -7.69
C LYS A 265 11.87 16.08 -8.90
N PHE A 266 10.88 16.95 -8.78
CA PHE A 266 9.93 17.22 -9.86
C PHE A 266 10.36 18.43 -10.67
N GLU A 267 10.18 18.35 -11.98
CA GLU A 267 10.35 19.49 -12.90
C GLU A 267 9.09 20.37 -12.90
N ASN A 268 7.92 19.75 -12.78
CA ASN A 268 6.63 20.41 -12.70
C ASN A 268 5.89 19.94 -11.46
N ILE A 269 5.98 20.73 -10.39
CA ILE A 269 5.32 20.43 -9.13
C ILE A 269 3.81 20.66 -9.19
N ASP A 270 3.34 21.59 -10.03
CA ASP A 270 1.92 21.93 -10.12
C ASP A 270 1.10 20.75 -10.67
N ALA A 271 1.66 20.00 -11.62
CA ALA A 271 1.01 18.79 -12.13
C ALA A 271 0.87 17.72 -11.03
N VAL A 272 1.87 17.58 -10.16
CA VAL A 272 1.83 16.62 -9.04
C VAL A 272 0.83 17.06 -7.98
N LEU A 273 0.80 18.36 -7.65
CA LEU A 273 -0.16 18.93 -6.71
C LEU A 273 -1.60 18.83 -7.26
N THR A 274 -1.79 19.04 -8.55
CA THR A 274 -3.09 18.85 -9.21
C THR A 274 -3.55 17.40 -9.09
N ASP A 275 -2.67 16.42 -9.34
CA ASP A 275 -2.99 14.99 -9.18
C ASP A 275 -3.33 14.64 -7.71
N LEU A 276 -2.55 15.14 -6.73
CA LEU A 276 -2.82 14.96 -5.31
C LEU A 276 -4.13 15.62 -4.87
N ASN A 277 -4.37 16.85 -5.30
CA ASN A 277 -5.57 17.62 -4.94
C ASN A 277 -6.83 17.15 -5.68
N SER A 278 -6.69 16.32 -6.72
CA SER A 278 -7.84 15.68 -7.39
C SER A 278 -8.53 14.63 -6.50
N MET A 279 -7.85 14.15 -5.45
CA MET A 279 -8.45 13.24 -4.48
C MET A 279 -9.49 13.99 -3.64
N GLN A 280 -10.75 13.52 -3.69
CA GLN A 280 -11.78 14.06 -2.83
C GLN A 280 -11.47 13.81 -1.35
N PRO A 281 -11.86 14.71 -0.44
CA PRO A 281 -11.80 14.44 1.00
C PRO A 281 -12.50 13.11 1.31
N LYS A 282 -11.88 12.27 2.16
CA LYS A 282 -12.48 11.01 2.55
C LYS A 282 -13.25 11.18 3.86
N THR A 283 -14.55 10.95 3.78
CA THR A 283 -15.42 10.84 4.95
C THR A 283 -15.59 9.36 5.29
N LEU A 284 -15.42 9.01 6.57
CA LEU A 284 -15.63 7.63 7.05
C LEU A 284 -17.11 7.40 7.35
N GLU A 285 -17.67 6.34 6.80
CA GLU A 285 -19.06 5.97 7.00
C GLU A 285 -19.21 4.46 7.28
N GLY A 286 -20.31 4.07 7.93
CA GLY A 286 -20.68 2.69 8.13
C GLY A 286 -19.55 1.84 8.73
N LYS A 287 -19.17 0.77 8.03
CA LYS A 287 -18.14 -0.19 8.49
C LYS A 287 -16.75 0.43 8.66
N GLU A 288 -16.37 1.40 7.81
CA GLU A 288 -15.07 2.06 7.95
C GLU A 288 -14.99 2.88 9.25
N LEU A 289 -16.06 3.62 9.57
CA LEU A 289 -16.13 4.39 10.82
C LEU A 289 -16.04 3.47 12.04
N SER A 290 -16.77 2.35 12.03
CA SER A 290 -16.72 1.35 13.12
C SER A 290 -15.29 0.80 13.30
N ILE A 291 -14.63 0.40 12.20
CA ILE A 291 -13.26 -0.13 12.23
C ILE A 291 -12.25 0.92 12.72
N TRP A 292 -12.46 2.18 12.38
CA TRP A 292 -11.58 3.27 12.82
C TRP A 292 -11.70 3.57 14.31
N GLN A 293 -12.92 3.46 14.88
CA GLN A 293 -13.23 3.75 16.28
C GLN A 293 -12.82 2.63 17.25
N GLU A 294 -12.81 1.37 16.82
CA GLU A 294 -12.35 0.23 17.62
C GLU A 294 -10.87 0.35 18.04
#